data_59567da8a11f5721bff43dd026e283be
#
_entry.id   59567da8a11f5721bff43dd026e283be
#
_cell.length_a   1.000
_cell.length_b   1.000
_cell.length_c   1.000
_cell.angle_alpha   90.00
_cell.angle_beta   90.00
_cell.angle_gamma   90.00
#
_symmetry.space_group_name_H-M   'P 1'
#
loop_
_entity.id
_entity.type
_entity.pdbx_description
1 polymer ?
#
loop_
_entity_poly.entity_id
_entity_poly.type
_entity_poly.pdbx_seq_one_letter_code
_entity_poly.pdbx_strand_id
1 'polypeptide(L)'
;MLTSIAIYPPLAFARVGSSKTPCAAFSWRSAKLSPDKPASTTLQPEETLSLSEDGTVSASVPNEVILKDEGGGFRPVCPFFELWGSWEEDGNTFDGPLTPEVLERFGLTLSDLTWGVAIGNLKPYHITLRESDRILAKRELSGDDTARHEIYGTSPEGGEPVIAHPTGIPMGAVQLSKPDDAFPELRLRFYAPEGVVYGPPDIDMRIDKALAANPDEENNILPWRDLNVPEDRQRVNPNSSWATHDMQTTVVPPLGAGDPRLNPSGLVASILNRVIGLVDDVGDGLVTCRIGELTAQARIAVGPPDFAPMNRPIVSLQDGLSDRETRQSARDETIPDDELETLVADIFERALETSDLMNKDAQNYRARNTNLRS
;
A
#
# COMPACT_ATOMS: atom_id res chain seq x y z
N MET A 1 6.15 34.15 -12.65
CA MET A 1 4.77 33.61 -12.67
C MET A 1 4.86 32.09 -12.51
N LEU A 2 4.08 31.47 -11.60
CA LEU A 2 3.99 30.01 -11.51
C LEU A 2 3.31 29.47 -12.77
N THR A 3 3.97 28.57 -13.50
CA THR A 3 3.54 28.11 -14.82
C THR A 3 2.98 26.67 -14.80
N SER A 4 3.48 25.83 -13.93
CA SER A 4 2.98 24.46 -13.73
C SER A 4 3.26 23.94 -12.32
N ILE A 5 2.53 22.89 -11.93
CA ILE A 5 2.76 22.16 -10.68
C ILE A 5 2.79 20.66 -10.96
N ALA A 6 3.53 19.91 -10.14
CA ALA A 6 3.65 18.47 -10.19
C ALA A 6 3.71 17.90 -8.77
N ILE A 7 3.31 16.63 -8.60
CA ILE A 7 3.45 15.91 -7.33
C ILE A 7 4.45 14.78 -7.51
N TYR A 8 5.43 14.69 -6.63
CA TYR A 8 6.42 13.62 -6.59
C TYR A 8 6.33 12.79 -5.30
N PRO A 9 6.49 11.45 -5.42
CA PRO A 9 6.60 10.70 -6.66
C PRO A 9 5.26 10.67 -7.43
N PRO A 10 5.27 10.50 -8.76
CA PRO A 10 4.03 10.41 -9.55
C PRO A 10 3.24 9.12 -9.27
N LEU A 11 3.89 8.13 -8.68
CA LEU A 11 3.30 6.88 -8.17
C LEU A 11 3.99 6.51 -6.86
N ALA A 12 3.22 6.30 -5.81
CA ALA A 12 3.69 5.80 -4.53
C ALA A 12 3.00 4.50 -4.14
N PHE A 13 3.71 3.69 -3.36
CA PHE A 13 3.18 2.46 -2.78
C PHE A 13 3.07 2.62 -1.27
N ALA A 14 1.89 2.33 -0.76
CA ALA A 14 1.63 2.20 0.65
C ALA A 14 1.39 0.73 1.00
N ARG A 15 1.64 0.36 2.22
CA ARG A 15 1.41 -0.99 2.72
C ARG A 15 0.70 -0.94 4.05
N VAL A 16 -0.34 -1.74 4.19
CA VAL A 16 -1.11 -1.80 5.44
C VAL A 16 -0.26 -2.31 6.60
N GLY A 17 -0.62 -1.91 7.80
CA GLY A 17 0.02 -2.35 9.02
C GLY A 17 -0.65 -1.77 10.26
N SER A 18 -0.72 -2.58 11.32
CA SER A 18 -1.40 -2.24 12.57
C SER A 18 -0.51 -1.48 13.56
N SER A 19 0.80 -1.43 13.31
CA SER A 19 1.71 -0.64 14.15
C SER A 19 1.42 0.85 14.02
N LYS A 20 1.47 1.57 15.13
CA LYS A 20 1.31 3.03 15.14
C LYS A 20 2.51 3.77 14.56
N THR A 21 3.67 3.10 14.52
CA THR A 21 4.90 3.65 13.97
C THR A 21 5.06 3.17 12.53
N PRO A 22 5.14 4.05 11.55
CA PRO A 22 5.44 3.68 10.18
C PRO A 22 6.80 3.00 10.02
N CYS A 23 6.93 2.20 8.96
CA CYS A 23 8.21 1.62 8.57
C CYS A 23 9.20 2.74 8.21
N ALA A 24 10.44 2.58 8.64
CA ALA A 24 11.51 3.49 8.26
C ALA A 24 11.83 3.38 6.76
N ALA A 25 12.38 4.45 6.20
CA ALA A 25 12.96 4.43 4.87
C ALA A 25 14.18 3.52 4.83
N PHE A 26 14.35 2.81 3.74
CA PHE A 26 15.50 1.91 3.55
C PHE A 26 15.85 1.78 2.07
N SER A 27 17.11 1.41 1.85
CA SER A 27 17.60 0.92 0.57
C SER A 27 18.06 -0.53 0.69
N TRP A 28 18.26 -1.19 -0.46
CA TRP A 28 18.86 -2.51 -0.48
C TRP A 28 20.35 -2.40 -0.64
N ARG A 29 21.07 -3.14 0.21
CA ARG A 29 22.51 -3.31 0.07
C ARG A 29 22.77 -4.73 -0.41
N SER A 30 23.25 -4.86 -1.63
CA SER A 30 23.70 -6.14 -2.19
C SER A 30 24.89 -6.68 -1.40
N ALA A 31 24.81 -7.96 -1.02
CA ALA A 31 26.03 -8.66 -0.60
C ALA A 31 26.88 -8.94 -1.84
N LYS A 32 28.20 -8.88 -1.70
CA LYS A 32 29.07 -9.37 -2.77
C LYS A 32 28.85 -10.87 -2.92
N LEU A 33 28.62 -11.33 -4.14
CA LEU A 33 28.57 -12.73 -4.46
C LEU A 33 29.84 -13.43 -3.97
N SER A 34 29.68 -14.50 -3.23
CA SER A 34 30.76 -15.38 -2.79
C SER A 34 30.34 -16.83 -3.06
N PRO A 35 31.21 -17.67 -3.65
CA PRO A 35 30.91 -19.08 -3.87
C PRO A 35 30.54 -19.85 -2.59
N ASP A 36 31.01 -19.35 -1.44
CA ASP A 36 30.86 -20.01 -0.14
C ASP A 36 29.70 -19.46 0.71
N LYS A 37 29.02 -18.41 0.25
CA LYS A 37 27.91 -17.78 0.98
C LYS A 37 26.76 -17.47 0.03
N PRO A 38 25.53 -17.81 0.41
CA PRO A 38 24.38 -17.37 -0.38
C PRO A 38 24.37 -15.84 -0.44
N ALA A 39 24.00 -15.31 -1.58
CA ALA A 39 23.76 -13.89 -1.73
C ALA A 39 22.64 -13.49 -0.75
N SER A 40 22.88 -12.50 0.07
CA SER A 40 21.88 -11.97 0.97
C SER A 40 21.82 -10.45 0.80
N THR A 41 20.67 -9.97 0.38
CA THR A 41 20.39 -8.54 0.42
C THR A 41 20.06 -8.14 1.85
N THR A 42 20.68 -7.07 2.32
CA THR A 42 20.37 -6.49 3.62
C THR A 42 19.65 -5.17 3.42
N LEU A 43 18.72 -4.86 4.33
CA LEU A 43 18.09 -3.54 4.38
C LEU A 43 19.05 -2.57 5.07
N GLN A 44 19.36 -1.48 4.39
CA GLN A 44 20.09 -0.38 4.96
C GLN A 44 19.13 0.72 5.35
N PRO A 45 19.09 1.14 6.64
CA PRO A 45 18.29 2.27 7.05
C PRO A 45 18.72 3.55 6.34
N GLU A 46 17.72 4.33 5.93
CA GLU A 46 17.91 5.64 5.30
C GLU A 46 17.27 6.74 6.15
N GLU A 47 17.54 7.98 5.82
CA GLU A 47 16.90 9.11 6.49
C GLU A 47 15.39 9.00 6.38
N THR A 48 14.74 9.00 7.53
CA THR A 48 13.31 8.78 7.68
C THR A 48 12.65 10.03 8.21
N LEU A 49 11.71 10.58 7.43
CA LEU A 49 10.88 11.69 7.86
C LEU A 49 9.72 11.18 8.73
N SER A 50 9.44 11.91 9.79
CA SER A 50 8.31 11.68 10.68
C SER A 50 7.52 12.95 10.87
N LEU A 51 6.19 12.84 11.01
CA LEU A 51 5.30 13.93 11.35
C LEU A 51 4.79 13.75 12.77
N SER A 52 4.83 14.82 13.55
CA SER A 52 4.13 14.94 14.83
C SER A 52 2.62 15.19 14.61
N GLU A 53 1.84 15.21 15.68
CA GLU A 53 0.38 15.46 15.60
C GLU A 53 0.04 16.82 14.99
N ASP A 54 0.87 17.84 15.19
CA ASP A 54 0.70 19.18 14.63
C ASP A 54 1.32 19.36 13.23
N GLY A 55 1.85 18.29 12.63
CA GLY A 55 2.45 18.30 11.29
C GLY A 55 3.92 18.70 11.26
N THR A 56 4.57 18.98 12.41
CA THR A 56 6.00 19.29 12.44
C THR A 56 6.83 18.10 11.94
N VAL A 57 7.78 18.38 11.04
CA VAL A 57 8.64 17.38 10.42
C VAL A 57 9.89 17.17 11.28
N SER A 58 10.31 15.92 11.38
CA SER A 58 11.63 15.55 11.90
C SER A 58 12.26 14.49 11.04
N ALA A 59 13.59 14.47 10.94
CA ALA A 59 14.36 13.48 10.21
C ALA A 59 15.30 12.72 11.15
N SER A 60 15.44 11.43 10.92
CA SER A 60 16.40 10.59 11.64
C SER A 60 16.79 9.38 10.81
N VAL A 61 18.01 8.87 11.02
CA VAL A 61 18.44 7.59 10.47
C VAL A 61 18.38 6.56 11.60
N PRO A 62 17.46 5.60 11.55
CA PRO A 62 17.38 4.57 12.58
C PRO A 62 18.57 3.59 12.49
N ASN A 63 18.87 2.89 13.59
CA ASN A 63 19.96 1.92 13.62
C ASN A 63 19.66 0.67 12.77
N GLU A 64 18.39 0.35 12.62
CA GLU A 64 17.92 -0.83 11.89
C GLU A 64 16.52 -0.60 11.29
N VAL A 65 16.16 -1.39 10.29
CA VAL A 65 14.83 -1.40 9.70
C VAL A 65 13.97 -2.43 10.42
N ILE A 66 13.00 -1.95 11.17
CA ILE A 66 12.05 -2.80 11.90
C ILE A 66 10.76 -2.91 11.10
N LEU A 67 10.40 -4.13 10.73
CA LEU A 67 9.20 -4.41 9.90
C LEU A 67 7.96 -4.73 10.74
N LYS A 68 8.16 -5.23 11.97
CA LYS A 68 7.10 -5.48 12.95
C LYS A 68 7.48 -4.84 14.27
N ASP A 69 6.51 -4.30 14.98
CA ASP A 69 6.71 -3.82 16.34
C ASP A 69 6.80 -4.96 17.36
N GLU A 70 7.01 -4.62 18.63
CA GLU A 70 7.12 -5.59 19.71
C GLU A 70 5.82 -6.39 19.94
N GLY A 71 4.67 -5.84 19.57
CA GLY A 71 3.37 -6.51 19.59
C GLY A 71 3.13 -7.43 18.39
N GLY A 72 4.07 -7.53 17.47
CA GLY A 72 3.96 -8.33 16.25
C GLY A 72 3.20 -7.64 15.11
N GLY A 73 2.71 -6.42 15.31
CA GLY A 73 2.02 -5.63 14.29
C GLY A 73 2.97 -5.18 13.18
N PHE A 74 2.57 -5.34 11.93
CA PHE A 74 3.35 -4.82 10.82
C PHE A 74 3.42 -3.30 10.87
N ARG A 75 4.61 -2.74 10.66
CA ARG A 75 4.78 -1.30 10.48
C ARG A 75 4.29 -0.91 9.09
N PRO A 76 3.30 0.00 8.99
CA PRO A 76 2.78 0.42 7.69
C PRO A 76 3.82 1.21 6.90
N VAL A 77 3.79 1.09 5.57
CA VAL A 77 4.52 2.01 4.69
C VAL A 77 3.60 3.17 4.34
N CYS A 78 4.04 4.37 4.70
CA CYS A 78 3.26 5.60 4.63
C CYS A 78 4.01 6.63 3.79
N PRO A 79 3.79 6.67 2.47
CA PRO A 79 4.55 7.54 1.58
C PRO A 79 4.25 9.02 1.79
N PHE A 80 5.26 9.83 1.48
CA PHE A 80 5.11 11.27 1.29
C PHE A 80 4.93 11.60 -0.18
N PHE A 81 4.18 12.66 -0.41
CA PHE A 81 4.04 13.32 -1.70
C PHE A 81 4.49 14.77 -1.54
N GLU A 82 5.39 15.21 -2.40
CA GLU A 82 5.96 16.56 -2.38
C GLU A 82 5.47 17.35 -3.58
N LEU A 83 5.10 18.60 -3.34
CA LEU A 83 4.62 19.50 -4.38
C LEU A 83 5.78 20.28 -5.01
N TRP A 84 5.92 20.15 -6.30
CA TRP A 84 6.90 20.84 -7.13
C TRP A 84 6.22 21.83 -8.08
N GLY A 85 6.96 22.79 -8.55
CA GLY A 85 6.48 23.74 -9.52
C GLY A 85 7.55 24.19 -10.49
N SER A 86 7.10 24.68 -11.63
CA SER A 86 7.92 25.45 -12.57
C SER A 86 7.45 26.89 -12.56
N TRP A 87 8.37 27.84 -12.57
CA TRP A 87 8.04 29.26 -12.59
C TRP A 87 9.03 30.08 -13.40
N GLU A 88 8.57 31.24 -13.85
CA GLU A 88 9.37 32.22 -14.55
C GLU A 88 9.62 33.44 -13.64
N GLU A 89 10.91 33.83 -13.55
CA GLU A 89 11.38 34.98 -12.80
C GLU A 89 12.55 35.63 -13.56
N ASP A 90 12.46 36.92 -13.84
CA ASP A 90 13.46 37.72 -14.54
C ASP A 90 13.91 37.12 -15.90
N GLY A 91 12.98 36.49 -16.61
CA GLY A 91 13.22 35.86 -17.91
C GLY A 91 13.90 34.48 -17.84
N ASN A 92 14.08 33.93 -16.66
CA ASN A 92 14.61 32.58 -16.45
C ASN A 92 13.48 31.64 -15.97
N THR A 93 13.58 30.37 -16.35
CA THR A 93 12.70 29.31 -15.87
C THR A 93 13.39 28.57 -14.74
N PHE A 94 12.66 28.34 -13.66
CA PHE A 94 13.08 27.58 -12.49
C PHE A 94 12.15 26.39 -12.29
N ASP A 95 12.70 25.28 -11.81
CA ASP A 95 12.00 24.07 -11.41
C ASP A 95 12.46 23.65 -10.03
N GLY A 96 11.53 23.33 -9.14
CA GLY A 96 11.91 22.90 -7.79
C GLY A 96 10.71 22.61 -6.88
N PRO A 97 10.98 22.15 -5.64
CA PRO A 97 9.94 21.99 -4.64
C PRO A 97 9.30 23.34 -4.31
N LEU A 98 7.98 23.33 -4.16
CA LEU A 98 7.27 24.50 -3.70
C LEU A 98 7.42 24.63 -2.18
N THR A 99 7.72 25.86 -1.76
CA THR A 99 7.85 26.26 -0.36
C THR A 99 6.98 27.48 -0.10
N PRO A 100 6.66 27.83 1.16
CA PRO A 100 5.96 29.07 1.47
C PRO A 100 6.65 30.30 0.87
N GLU A 101 7.99 30.34 0.92
CA GLU A 101 8.78 31.44 0.34
C GLU A 101 8.56 31.56 -1.19
N VAL A 102 8.53 30.43 -1.91
CA VAL A 102 8.27 30.43 -3.36
C VAL A 102 6.85 30.91 -3.64
N LEU A 103 5.85 30.46 -2.85
CA LEU A 103 4.46 30.87 -3.01
C LEU A 103 4.30 32.39 -2.79
N GLU A 104 4.94 32.93 -1.74
CA GLU A 104 4.87 34.36 -1.40
C GLU A 104 5.39 35.27 -2.54
N ARG A 105 6.39 34.83 -3.32
CA ARG A 105 6.88 35.56 -4.52
C ARG A 105 5.79 35.81 -5.55
N PHE A 106 4.75 34.95 -5.55
CA PHE A 106 3.59 35.04 -6.46
C PHE A 106 2.34 35.58 -5.77
N GLY A 107 2.45 36.04 -4.52
CA GLY A 107 1.33 36.52 -3.72
C GLY A 107 0.37 35.41 -3.28
N LEU A 108 0.85 34.18 -3.20
CA LEU A 108 0.10 33.00 -2.78
C LEU A 108 0.49 32.62 -1.34
N THR A 109 -0.43 31.95 -0.68
CA THR A 109 -0.27 31.42 0.67
C THR A 109 -0.63 29.95 0.71
N LEU A 110 -0.36 29.26 1.80
CA LEU A 110 -0.75 27.85 1.97
C LEU A 110 -2.26 27.64 1.82
N SER A 111 -3.09 28.60 2.25
CA SER A 111 -4.56 28.51 2.14
C SER A 111 -5.08 28.62 0.71
N ASP A 112 -4.25 29.05 -0.26
CA ASP A 112 -4.61 29.05 -1.68
C ASP A 112 -4.46 27.65 -2.33
N LEU A 113 -3.87 26.69 -1.59
CA LEU A 113 -3.74 25.31 -2.03
C LEU A 113 -4.93 24.47 -1.56
N THR A 114 -5.39 23.60 -2.42
CA THR A 114 -6.33 22.55 -2.05
C THR A 114 -5.72 21.19 -2.39
N TRP A 115 -5.41 20.42 -1.36
CA TRP A 115 -5.02 19.03 -1.50
C TRP A 115 -6.24 18.12 -1.50
N GLY A 116 -6.23 17.08 -2.33
CA GLY A 116 -7.28 16.09 -2.38
C GLY A 116 -6.71 14.68 -2.40
N VAL A 117 -7.37 13.76 -1.71
CA VAL A 117 -7.09 12.33 -1.80
C VAL A 117 -8.39 11.61 -2.09
N ALA A 118 -8.37 10.77 -3.12
CA ALA A 118 -9.46 9.86 -3.43
C ALA A 118 -8.88 8.44 -3.50
N ILE A 119 -9.46 7.50 -2.76
CA ILE A 119 -9.00 6.13 -2.73
C ILE A 119 -10.17 5.17 -2.81
N GLY A 120 -10.03 4.07 -3.55
CA GLY A 120 -11.05 3.07 -3.74
C GLY A 120 -10.58 1.68 -3.33
N ASN A 121 -11.46 0.90 -2.70
CA ASN A 121 -11.34 -0.55 -2.60
C ASN A 121 -12.37 -1.18 -3.54
N LEU A 122 -11.89 -1.81 -4.59
CA LEU A 122 -12.70 -2.38 -5.64
C LEU A 122 -12.90 -3.90 -5.49
N LYS A 123 -12.46 -4.51 -4.40
CA LYS A 123 -12.61 -5.95 -4.19
C LYS A 123 -14.04 -6.45 -4.34
N PRO A 124 -15.05 -5.83 -3.70
CA PRO A 124 -16.44 -6.26 -3.87
C PRO A 124 -16.90 -6.12 -5.31
N TYR A 125 -16.57 -5.01 -5.96
CA TYR A 125 -16.93 -4.77 -7.36
C TYR A 125 -16.37 -5.84 -8.31
N HIS A 126 -15.13 -6.27 -8.11
CA HIS A 126 -14.51 -7.31 -8.96
C HIS A 126 -15.23 -8.66 -8.88
N ILE A 127 -15.96 -8.91 -7.79
CA ILE A 127 -16.76 -10.14 -7.64
C ILE A 127 -18.15 -9.97 -8.25
N THR A 128 -18.80 -8.85 -7.97
CA THR A 128 -20.22 -8.65 -8.27
C THR A 128 -20.46 -7.90 -9.58
N LEU A 129 -19.50 -7.14 -10.06
CA LEU A 129 -19.57 -6.22 -11.19
C LEU A 129 -20.67 -5.15 -11.04
N ARG A 130 -21.06 -4.83 -9.80
CA ARG A 130 -22.06 -3.81 -9.49
C ARG A 130 -21.37 -2.51 -9.09
N GLU A 131 -21.75 -1.41 -9.69
CA GLU A 131 -21.21 -0.08 -9.38
C GLU A 131 -21.43 0.31 -7.90
N SER A 132 -22.54 -0.12 -7.29
CA SER A 132 -22.82 0.07 -5.87
C SER A 132 -21.86 -0.61 -4.92
N ASP A 133 -21.07 -1.55 -5.43
CA ASP A 133 -20.13 -2.33 -4.62
C ASP A 133 -18.69 -1.79 -4.70
N ARG A 134 -18.49 -0.64 -5.36
CA ARG A 134 -17.25 0.14 -5.29
C ARG A 134 -17.21 0.92 -4.00
N ILE A 135 -16.20 0.67 -3.18
CA ILE A 135 -16.02 1.43 -1.94
C ILE A 135 -15.08 2.57 -2.24
N LEU A 136 -15.54 3.79 -2.05
CA LEU A 136 -14.81 5.01 -2.36
C LEU A 136 -14.70 5.90 -1.14
N ALA A 137 -13.51 6.45 -0.95
CA ALA A 137 -13.20 7.44 0.06
C ALA A 137 -12.64 8.69 -0.61
N LYS A 138 -13.02 9.88 -0.11
CA LYS A 138 -12.48 11.16 -0.57
C LYS A 138 -12.26 12.10 0.59
N ARG A 139 -11.18 12.86 0.53
CA ARG A 139 -10.90 13.94 1.47
C ARG A 139 -10.25 15.11 0.74
N GLU A 140 -10.69 16.32 1.04
CA GLU A 140 -10.02 17.55 0.64
C GLU A 140 -9.52 18.29 1.88
N LEU A 141 -8.37 18.93 1.77
CA LEU A 141 -7.69 19.66 2.82
C LEU A 141 -7.25 21.03 2.26
N SER A 142 -7.39 22.08 3.06
CA SER A 142 -6.67 23.34 2.80
C SER A 142 -5.18 23.12 3.02
N GLY A 143 -4.33 23.79 2.25
CA GLY A 143 -2.87 23.63 2.35
C GLY A 143 -2.26 24.05 3.70
N ASP A 144 -3.01 24.74 4.53
CA ASP A 144 -2.64 25.14 5.90
C ASP A 144 -3.20 24.21 7.01
N ASP A 145 -3.96 23.18 6.62
CA ASP A 145 -4.53 22.19 7.56
C ASP A 145 -3.56 21.06 7.85
N THR A 146 -2.76 21.18 8.88
CA THR A 146 -1.74 20.20 9.29
C THR A 146 -2.26 19.10 10.20
N ALA A 147 -3.55 19.08 10.53
CA ALA A 147 -4.15 18.04 11.33
C ALA A 147 -4.19 16.71 10.54
N ARG A 148 -4.10 15.59 11.26
CA ARG A 148 -4.30 14.28 10.67
C ARG A 148 -5.79 13.98 10.50
N HIS A 149 -6.17 13.63 9.28
CA HIS A 149 -7.55 13.31 8.92
C HIS A 149 -7.69 11.87 8.44
N GLU A 150 -8.55 11.12 9.09
CA GLU A 150 -8.97 9.80 8.63
C GLU A 150 -9.82 9.92 7.35
N ILE A 151 -9.66 8.95 6.46
CA ILE A 151 -10.41 8.85 5.21
C ILE A 151 -11.35 7.65 5.30
N TYR A 152 -12.65 7.90 5.22
CA TYR A 152 -13.67 6.87 5.35
C TYR A 152 -14.30 6.53 3.99
N GLY A 153 -14.26 5.24 3.65
CA GLY A 153 -14.85 4.73 2.43
C GLY A 153 -16.25 4.18 2.64
N THR A 154 -17.13 4.52 1.73
CA THR A 154 -18.53 4.05 1.68
C THR A 154 -18.86 3.53 0.30
N SER A 155 -19.91 2.73 0.21
CA SER A 155 -20.54 2.41 -1.07
C SER A 155 -21.07 3.67 -1.73
N PRO A 156 -21.07 3.78 -3.08
CA PRO A 156 -21.70 4.88 -3.78
C PRO A 156 -23.20 4.98 -3.48
N GLU A 157 -23.72 6.19 -3.58
CA GLU A 157 -25.17 6.43 -3.48
C GLU A 157 -25.93 5.79 -4.66
N GLY A 158 -27.16 5.40 -4.44
CA GLY A 158 -28.08 4.94 -5.50
C GLY A 158 -28.22 3.44 -5.70
N GLY A 159 -27.68 2.62 -4.79
CA GLY A 159 -27.82 1.15 -4.78
C GLY A 159 -28.02 0.58 -3.39
N GLU A 160 -28.14 -0.73 -3.28
CA GLU A 160 -28.00 -1.40 -1.98
C GLU A 160 -26.53 -1.35 -1.57
N PRO A 161 -26.16 -0.61 -0.52
CA PRO A 161 -24.76 -0.43 -0.15
C PRO A 161 -24.19 -1.69 0.48
N VAL A 162 -22.96 -2.06 0.11
CA VAL A 162 -22.17 -3.06 0.86
C VAL A 162 -21.78 -2.48 2.21
N ILE A 163 -21.42 -1.20 2.24
CA ILE A 163 -21.07 -0.47 3.46
C ILE A 163 -22.05 0.69 3.59
N ALA A 164 -22.75 0.72 4.71
CA ALA A 164 -23.78 1.72 4.97
C ALA A 164 -23.21 3.14 5.11
N HIS A 165 -23.95 4.13 4.62
CA HIS A 165 -23.74 5.53 4.89
C HIS A 165 -24.28 5.92 6.28
N PRO A 166 -23.71 6.95 6.94
CA PRO A 166 -22.53 7.74 6.54
C PRO A 166 -21.21 7.25 7.12
N THR A 167 -21.20 6.16 7.87
CA THR A 167 -20.09 5.80 8.74
C THR A 167 -18.85 5.26 8.00
N GLY A 168 -19.03 4.47 6.96
CA GLY A 168 -17.93 3.93 6.17
C GLY A 168 -16.91 3.10 6.96
N ILE A 169 -15.85 2.67 6.29
CA ILE A 169 -14.68 2.03 6.90
C ILE A 169 -13.44 2.91 6.72
N PRO A 170 -12.44 2.86 7.64
CA PRO A 170 -11.19 3.58 7.45
C PRO A 170 -10.42 2.99 6.27
N MET A 171 -10.04 3.84 5.33
CA MET A 171 -9.22 3.47 4.16
C MET A 171 -7.86 4.17 4.18
N GLY A 172 -7.43 4.63 5.33
CA GLY A 172 -6.21 5.36 5.58
C GLY A 172 -6.46 6.72 6.19
N ALA A 173 -5.39 7.51 6.30
CA ALA A 173 -5.44 8.88 6.76
C ALA A 173 -4.46 9.74 5.97
N VAL A 174 -4.62 11.06 6.03
CA VAL A 174 -3.73 12.04 5.42
C VAL A 174 -3.37 13.13 6.40
N GLN A 175 -2.18 13.70 6.22
CA GLN A 175 -1.69 14.81 7.01
C GLN A 175 -0.74 15.66 6.16
N LEU A 176 -0.87 16.97 6.21
CA LEU A 176 0.10 17.87 5.61
C LEU A 176 1.26 18.13 6.57
N SER A 177 2.47 18.28 6.03
CA SER A 177 3.61 18.79 6.78
C SER A 177 3.40 20.27 7.10
N LYS A 178 3.86 20.70 8.28
CA LYS A 178 3.99 22.10 8.65
C LYS A 178 5.37 22.56 8.20
N PRO A 179 5.49 23.39 7.16
CA PRO A 179 6.78 23.84 6.69
C PRO A 179 7.52 24.68 7.74
N ASP A 180 8.83 24.48 7.84
CA ASP A 180 9.73 25.26 8.66
C ASP A 180 11.06 25.50 7.93
N ASP A 181 12.02 26.16 8.58
CA ASP A 181 13.32 26.49 7.98
C ASP A 181 14.15 25.24 7.62
N ALA A 182 13.95 24.13 8.31
CA ALA A 182 14.68 22.87 8.07
C ALA A 182 13.98 22.01 7.01
N PHE A 183 12.67 22.07 6.95
CA PHE A 183 11.83 21.30 6.03
C PHE A 183 10.77 22.21 5.38
N PRO A 184 11.18 23.09 4.47
CA PRO A 184 10.28 24.10 3.89
C PRO A 184 9.35 23.55 2.81
N GLU A 185 9.57 22.32 2.32
CA GLU A 185 8.83 21.75 1.21
C GLU A 185 7.41 21.36 1.61
N LEU A 186 6.48 21.61 0.70
CA LEU A 186 5.07 21.29 0.89
C LEU A 186 4.82 19.80 0.63
N ARG A 187 4.50 19.07 1.69
CA ARG A 187 4.33 17.62 1.64
C ARG A 187 2.99 17.18 2.20
N LEU A 188 2.42 16.15 1.57
CA LEU A 188 1.31 15.37 2.10
C LEU A 188 1.82 13.97 2.43
N ARG A 189 1.52 13.49 3.64
CA ARG A 189 1.75 12.11 4.02
C ARG A 189 0.44 11.34 3.96
N PHE A 190 0.47 10.20 3.28
CA PHE A 190 -0.61 9.22 3.33
C PHE A 190 -0.27 8.12 4.33
N TYR A 191 -1.20 7.82 5.23
CA TYR A 191 -1.10 6.72 6.19
C TYR A 191 -1.96 5.57 5.71
N ALA A 192 -1.35 4.41 5.51
CA ALA A 192 -2.06 3.21 5.11
C ALA A 192 -3.02 2.72 6.23
N PRO A 193 -4.11 2.03 5.88
CA PRO A 193 -5.00 1.40 6.86
C PRO A 193 -4.32 0.25 7.63
N GLU A 194 -4.99 -0.26 8.65
CA GLU A 194 -4.44 -1.30 9.52
C GLU A 194 -4.47 -2.72 8.91
N GLY A 195 -5.31 -2.98 7.90
CA GLY A 195 -5.50 -4.32 7.34
C GLY A 195 -6.41 -5.20 8.18
N VAL A 196 -7.50 -4.65 8.68
CA VAL A 196 -8.48 -5.36 9.52
C VAL A 196 -9.68 -5.82 8.71
N VAL A 197 -10.46 -6.72 9.29
CA VAL A 197 -11.69 -7.25 8.70
C VAL A 197 -12.89 -6.55 9.29
N TYR A 198 -13.75 -6.04 8.43
CA TYR A 198 -15.02 -5.41 8.79
C TYR A 198 -16.19 -6.28 8.37
N GLY A 199 -17.21 -6.39 9.19
CA GLY A 199 -18.39 -7.18 8.88
C GLY A 199 -19.49 -7.06 9.92
N PRO A 200 -20.60 -7.82 9.79
CA PRO A 200 -21.70 -7.78 10.72
C PRO A 200 -21.32 -8.36 12.09
N PRO A 201 -21.89 -7.81 13.19
CA PRO A 201 -21.56 -8.22 14.54
C PRO A 201 -21.95 -9.67 14.90
N ASP A 202 -22.92 -10.22 14.18
CA ASP A 202 -23.47 -11.56 14.40
C ASP A 202 -22.94 -12.59 13.39
N ILE A 203 -21.77 -12.33 12.79
CA ILE A 203 -21.25 -13.16 11.70
C ILE A 203 -21.05 -14.62 12.12
N ASP A 204 -20.53 -14.87 13.31
CA ASP A 204 -20.31 -16.25 13.79
C ASP A 204 -21.62 -17.02 13.88
N MET A 205 -22.66 -16.41 14.44
CA MET A 205 -24.00 -17.01 14.50
C MET A 205 -24.61 -17.24 13.12
N ARG A 206 -24.39 -16.33 12.17
CA ARG A 206 -24.86 -16.50 10.78
C ARG A 206 -24.15 -17.63 10.08
N ILE A 207 -22.86 -17.78 10.30
CA ILE A 207 -22.05 -18.88 9.77
C ILE A 207 -22.54 -20.21 10.32
N ASP A 208 -22.68 -20.33 11.63
CA ASP A 208 -23.14 -21.56 12.29
C ASP A 208 -24.53 -21.97 11.79
N LYS A 209 -25.45 -21.01 11.68
CA LYS A 209 -26.79 -21.25 11.15
C LYS A 209 -26.77 -21.69 9.68
N ALA A 210 -25.91 -21.08 8.86
CA ALA A 210 -25.78 -21.44 7.45
C ALA A 210 -25.14 -22.83 7.28
N LEU A 211 -24.14 -23.18 8.07
CA LEU A 211 -23.52 -24.51 8.10
C LEU A 211 -24.50 -25.58 8.54
N ALA A 212 -25.34 -25.30 9.55
CA ALA A 212 -26.34 -26.24 10.04
C ALA A 212 -27.48 -26.49 9.02
N ALA A 213 -27.84 -25.46 8.21
CA ALA A 213 -28.90 -25.55 7.22
C ALA A 213 -28.47 -26.28 5.94
N ASN A 214 -27.19 -26.18 5.55
CA ASN A 214 -26.68 -26.73 4.30
C ASN A 214 -25.26 -27.31 4.50
N PRO A 215 -25.13 -28.47 5.14
CA PRO A 215 -23.84 -29.05 5.45
C PRO A 215 -23.01 -29.45 4.19
N ASP A 216 -23.68 -29.66 3.05
CA ASP A 216 -23.04 -30.10 1.81
C ASP A 216 -22.81 -28.97 0.78
N GLU A 217 -23.24 -27.76 1.05
CA GLU A 217 -23.02 -26.63 0.14
C GLU A 217 -21.67 -25.93 0.38
N GLU A 218 -20.66 -26.35 -0.33
CA GLU A 218 -19.33 -25.72 -0.33
C GLU A 218 -19.31 -24.27 -0.85
N ASN A 219 -20.39 -23.78 -1.46
CA ASN A 219 -20.41 -22.51 -2.20
C ASN A 219 -21.38 -21.45 -1.71
N ASN A 220 -21.94 -21.58 -0.51
CA ASN A 220 -22.82 -20.54 0.04
C ASN A 220 -22.00 -19.29 0.44
N ILE A 221 -21.93 -18.33 -0.45
CA ILE A 221 -21.40 -16.99 -0.18
C ILE A 221 -22.42 -16.25 0.67
N LEU A 222 -22.03 -15.81 1.85
CA LEU A 222 -22.85 -14.90 2.65
C LEU A 222 -23.07 -13.62 1.84
N PRO A 223 -24.30 -13.09 1.75
CA PRO A 223 -24.56 -11.87 1.00
C PRO A 223 -23.71 -10.71 1.53
N TRP A 224 -22.94 -10.06 0.67
CA TRP A 224 -22.16 -8.86 0.97
C TRP A 224 -22.98 -7.78 1.66
N ARG A 225 -24.24 -7.66 1.29
CA ARG A 225 -25.19 -6.68 1.78
C ARG A 225 -25.48 -6.74 3.26
N ASP A 226 -25.06 -7.84 3.88
CA ASP A 226 -25.15 -8.00 5.31
C ASP A 226 -23.94 -7.43 6.06
N LEU A 227 -23.00 -6.83 5.34
CA LEU A 227 -21.91 -6.09 5.95
C LEU A 227 -22.43 -4.80 6.58
N ASN A 228 -23.02 -4.92 7.72
CA ASN A 228 -23.34 -3.79 8.56
C ASN A 228 -22.06 -3.42 9.30
N VAL A 229 -21.42 -2.31 8.95
CA VAL A 229 -20.32 -1.77 9.71
C VAL A 229 -20.93 -0.89 10.78
N PRO A 230 -21.06 -1.39 11.99
CA PRO A 230 -21.75 -0.69 13.03
C PRO A 230 -20.85 0.25 13.78
N GLU A 231 -21.41 0.68 14.88
CA GLU A 231 -20.76 1.48 15.88
C GLU A 231 -19.32 1.05 16.08
N ASP A 232 -18.40 2.00 16.05
CA ASP A 232 -16.97 1.83 16.18
C ASP A 232 -16.30 0.90 15.16
N ARG A 233 -17.00 0.74 14.01
CA ARG A 233 -16.43 0.03 12.87
C ARG A 233 -15.99 -1.36 13.25
N GLN A 234 -16.94 -2.17 13.58
CA GLN A 234 -16.76 -3.51 14.09
C GLN A 234 -15.76 -4.30 13.29
N ARG A 235 -14.69 -4.61 13.96
CA ARG A 235 -13.66 -5.52 13.49
C ARG A 235 -14.18 -6.94 13.72
N VAL A 236 -14.51 -7.59 12.62
CA VAL A 236 -14.98 -8.97 12.66
C VAL A 236 -13.78 -9.89 12.62
N ASN A 237 -13.79 -10.85 13.53
CA ASN A 237 -12.76 -11.88 13.63
C ASN A 237 -11.32 -11.32 13.53
N PRO A 238 -10.79 -10.73 14.61
CA PRO A 238 -9.44 -10.13 14.61
C PRO A 238 -8.36 -11.08 14.12
N ASN A 239 -8.54 -12.39 14.33
CA ASN A 239 -7.59 -13.42 13.89
C ASN A 239 -7.55 -13.62 12.38
N SER A 240 -8.52 -13.10 11.64
CA SER A 240 -8.53 -13.13 10.17
C SER A 240 -7.93 -11.88 9.53
N SER A 241 -7.48 -10.92 10.31
CA SER A 241 -6.95 -9.65 9.82
C SER A 241 -5.44 -9.66 9.69
N TRP A 242 -4.90 -8.84 8.78
CA TRP A 242 -3.46 -8.61 8.69
C TRP A 242 -2.89 -7.99 9.99
N ALA A 243 -3.72 -7.31 10.77
CA ALA A 243 -3.32 -6.70 12.03
C ALA A 243 -2.82 -7.73 13.07
N THR A 244 -3.34 -8.95 13.01
CA THR A 244 -2.99 -10.06 13.92
C THR A 244 -2.40 -11.26 13.19
N HIS A 245 -2.05 -11.09 11.91
CA HIS A 245 -1.51 -12.15 11.09
C HIS A 245 -0.17 -12.65 11.62
N ASP A 246 -0.12 -13.92 11.98
CA ASP A 246 1.09 -14.62 12.35
C ASP A 246 1.46 -15.63 11.26
N MET A 247 2.58 -15.38 10.60
CA MET A 247 3.09 -16.26 9.54
C MET A 247 3.36 -17.69 10.03
N GLN A 248 3.68 -17.90 11.31
CA GLN A 248 3.93 -19.23 11.85
C GLN A 248 2.65 -20.04 12.01
N THR A 249 1.53 -19.37 12.29
CA THR A 249 0.21 -20.02 12.43
C THR A 249 -0.55 -20.09 11.11
N THR A 250 -0.25 -19.21 10.18
CA THR A 250 -0.90 -19.12 8.86
C THR A 250 -0.09 -19.73 7.72
N VAL A 251 1.17 -20.09 7.96
CA VAL A 251 1.93 -20.90 6.99
C VAL A 251 1.12 -22.14 6.68
N VAL A 252 0.73 -22.20 5.41
CA VAL A 252 -0.05 -23.27 4.79
C VAL A 252 0.21 -24.57 5.53
N PRO A 253 -0.75 -25.04 6.31
CA PRO A 253 -0.55 -26.32 6.97
C PRO A 253 -0.37 -27.37 5.90
N PRO A 254 0.34 -28.44 6.18
CA PRO A 254 0.23 -29.60 5.35
C PRO A 254 -1.26 -29.89 5.27
N LEU A 255 -1.81 -29.78 4.07
CA LEU A 255 -3.19 -29.97 3.67
C LEU A 255 -4.07 -30.56 4.79
N GLY A 256 -4.86 -29.76 5.44
CA GLY A 256 -5.91 -30.20 6.35
C GLY A 256 -5.93 -29.67 7.77
N ALA A 257 -5.03 -28.81 8.21
CA ALA A 257 -4.93 -28.43 9.63
C ALA A 257 -4.90 -26.92 9.94
N GLY A 258 -5.26 -26.03 9.05
CA GLY A 258 -5.36 -24.61 9.35
C GLY A 258 -6.80 -24.17 9.54
N ASP A 259 -7.09 -23.43 10.60
CA ASP A 259 -8.35 -22.73 10.72
C ASP A 259 -8.42 -21.66 9.62
N PRO A 260 -9.29 -21.79 8.61
CA PRO A 260 -9.40 -20.81 7.54
C PRO A 260 -9.81 -19.41 8.03
N ARG A 261 -10.28 -19.30 9.28
CA ARG A 261 -10.57 -18.03 9.94
C ARG A 261 -9.32 -17.19 10.21
N LEU A 262 -8.14 -17.79 10.19
CA LEU A 262 -6.88 -17.13 10.48
C LEU A 262 -6.19 -16.57 9.22
N ASN A 263 -6.74 -16.81 8.04
CA ASN A 263 -6.15 -16.38 6.79
C ASN A 263 -6.89 -15.19 6.19
N PRO A 264 -6.30 -13.98 6.19
CA PRO A 264 -6.88 -12.83 5.52
C PRO A 264 -6.77 -12.93 3.99
N SER A 265 -6.43 -14.10 3.47
CA SER A 265 -6.15 -14.33 2.07
C SER A 265 -7.32 -14.01 1.14
N GLY A 266 -6.97 -13.59 -0.04
CA GLY A 266 -7.92 -13.36 -1.11
C GLY A 266 -8.50 -11.95 -1.11
N LEU A 267 -9.55 -11.77 -1.88
CA LEU A 267 -10.21 -10.48 -2.06
C LEU A 267 -10.98 -10.04 -0.83
N VAL A 268 -11.40 -11.01 -0.01
CA VAL A 268 -12.23 -10.82 1.16
C VAL A 268 -11.92 -11.89 2.19
N ALA A 269 -12.22 -11.63 3.45
CA ALA A 269 -12.14 -12.66 4.46
C ALA A 269 -13.21 -13.73 4.21
N SER A 270 -12.82 -14.99 4.26
CA SER A 270 -13.73 -16.11 4.01
C SER A 270 -13.48 -17.27 4.96
N ILE A 271 -14.57 -17.98 5.29
CA ILE A 271 -14.53 -19.25 6.00
C ILE A 271 -15.25 -20.27 5.12
N LEU A 272 -14.61 -21.43 4.85
CA LEU A 272 -15.19 -22.50 4.04
C LEU A 272 -15.81 -21.96 2.73
N ASN A 273 -15.07 -21.15 2.00
CA ASN A 273 -15.52 -20.45 0.79
C ASN A 273 -16.67 -19.45 0.98
N ARG A 274 -16.96 -19.05 2.21
CA ARG A 274 -17.96 -18.02 2.53
C ARG A 274 -17.30 -16.72 2.91
N VAL A 275 -17.79 -15.65 2.34
CA VAL A 275 -17.36 -14.31 2.69
C VAL A 275 -17.93 -13.92 4.04
N ILE A 276 -17.04 -13.59 4.99
CA ILE A 276 -17.40 -13.17 6.34
C ILE A 276 -17.20 -11.69 6.58
N GLY A 277 -16.45 -11.03 5.73
CA GLY A 277 -16.15 -9.61 5.88
C GLY A 277 -15.33 -9.06 4.74
N LEU A 278 -15.08 -7.77 4.78
CA LEU A 278 -14.20 -7.03 3.88
C LEU A 278 -12.89 -6.70 4.59
N VAL A 279 -11.77 -6.95 3.92
CA VAL A 279 -10.44 -6.58 4.40
C VAL A 279 -10.02 -5.26 3.74
N ASP A 280 -9.56 -4.30 4.53
CA ASP A 280 -9.10 -2.98 4.08
C ASP A 280 -7.62 -2.99 3.62
N ASP A 281 -7.16 -4.04 2.99
CA ASP A 281 -5.76 -4.33 2.68
C ASP A 281 -5.31 -3.92 1.28
N VAL A 282 -6.20 -3.38 0.46
CA VAL A 282 -5.86 -2.85 -0.86
C VAL A 282 -6.59 -1.54 -1.13
N GLY A 283 -5.94 -0.69 -1.91
CA GLY A 283 -6.54 0.54 -2.40
C GLY A 283 -5.81 1.03 -3.64
N ASP A 284 -6.56 1.69 -4.52
CA ASP A 284 -6.03 2.43 -5.65
C ASP A 284 -6.59 3.84 -5.59
N GLY A 285 -5.72 4.84 -5.72
CA GLY A 285 -6.15 6.21 -5.50
C GLY A 285 -5.35 7.27 -6.24
N LEU A 286 -5.83 8.48 -6.07
CA LEU A 286 -5.24 9.71 -6.58
C LEU A 286 -4.99 10.68 -5.43
N VAL A 287 -3.82 11.28 -5.45
CA VAL A 287 -3.49 12.48 -4.68
C VAL A 287 -3.48 13.65 -5.66
N THR A 288 -4.15 14.72 -5.33
CA THR A 288 -4.25 15.92 -6.16
C THR A 288 -3.85 17.15 -5.36
N CYS A 289 -3.32 18.17 -6.05
CA CYS A 289 -3.15 19.50 -5.50
C CYS A 289 -3.60 20.53 -6.54
N ARG A 290 -4.30 21.58 -6.10
CA ARG A 290 -4.77 22.68 -6.94
C ARG A 290 -4.28 24.00 -6.36
N ILE A 291 -3.84 24.89 -7.25
CA ILE A 291 -3.48 26.28 -6.95
C ILE A 291 -4.04 27.12 -8.09
N GLY A 292 -5.13 27.87 -7.85
CA GLY A 292 -5.84 28.58 -8.92
C GLY A 292 -6.28 27.62 -10.02
N GLU A 293 -5.83 27.87 -11.25
CA GLU A 293 -6.13 27.01 -12.41
C GLU A 293 -5.14 25.83 -12.58
N LEU A 294 -4.04 25.84 -11.83
CA LEU A 294 -3.04 24.78 -11.91
C LEU A 294 -3.48 23.56 -11.10
N THR A 295 -3.29 22.38 -11.68
CA THR A 295 -3.62 21.11 -11.02
C THR A 295 -2.49 20.12 -11.24
N ALA A 296 -2.08 19.46 -10.16
CA ALA A 296 -1.17 18.33 -10.17
C ALA A 296 -1.84 17.07 -9.63
N GLN A 297 -1.37 15.91 -10.05
CA GLN A 297 -1.87 14.63 -9.56
C GLN A 297 -0.77 13.58 -9.49
N ALA A 298 -0.90 12.67 -8.54
CA ALA A 298 -0.09 11.48 -8.39
C ALA A 298 -0.98 10.28 -8.05
N ARG A 299 -0.47 9.07 -8.26
CA ARG A 299 -1.17 7.84 -7.91
C ARG A 299 -0.64 7.24 -6.62
N ILE A 300 -1.51 6.55 -5.91
CA ILE A 300 -1.16 5.75 -4.75
C ILE A 300 -1.77 4.36 -4.89
N ALA A 301 -0.97 3.33 -4.64
CA ALA A 301 -1.43 1.95 -4.53
C ALA A 301 -1.17 1.46 -3.11
N VAL A 302 -2.20 0.89 -2.48
CA VAL A 302 -2.12 0.26 -1.16
C VAL A 302 -2.13 -1.24 -1.33
N GLY A 303 -1.24 -1.94 -0.66
CA GLY A 303 -1.15 -3.39 -0.69
C GLY A 303 -1.02 -4.03 0.69
N PRO A 304 -1.23 -5.35 0.77
CA PRO A 304 -1.08 -6.12 2.00
C PRO A 304 0.40 -6.20 2.45
N PRO A 305 0.67 -6.67 3.69
CA PRO A 305 2.03 -6.73 4.20
C PRO A 305 2.79 -8.01 3.85
N ASP A 306 2.23 -8.89 3.03
CA ASP A 306 2.79 -10.16 2.62
C ASP A 306 3.92 -10.03 1.57
N PHE A 307 4.91 -9.21 1.86
CA PHE A 307 6.05 -9.04 0.99
C PHE A 307 7.35 -9.35 1.73
N ALA A 308 8.36 -9.73 0.97
CA ALA A 308 9.70 -10.02 1.49
C ALA A 308 10.64 -8.86 1.12
N PRO A 309 10.72 -7.79 1.94
CA PRO A 309 11.52 -6.62 1.62
C PRO A 309 13.03 -6.91 1.59
N MET A 310 13.45 -8.04 2.15
CA MET A 310 14.85 -8.51 2.09
C MET A 310 15.20 -9.13 0.74
N ASN A 311 14.22 -9.25 -0.15
CA ASN A 311 14.40 -9.82 -1.47
C ASN A 311 14.04 -8.81 -2.53
N ARG A 312 14.97 -8.62 -3.42
CA ARG A 312 14.70 -7.85 -4.63
C ARG A 312 13.89 -8.70 -5.60
N PRO A 313 12.84 -8.13 -6.24
CA PRO A 313 12.13 -8.86 -7.28
C PRO A 313 13.08 -9.13 -8.46
N ILE A 314 12.89 -10.27 -9.14
CA ILE A 314 13.69 -10.60 -10.35
C ILE A 314 13.49 -9.53 -11.42
N VAL A 315 12.26 -9.03 -11.55
CA VAL A 315 11.89 -7.93 -12.44
C VAL A 315 11.25 -6.84 -11.60
N SER A 316 11.83 -5.66 -11.60
CA SER A 316 11.27 -4.49 -10.93
C SER A 316 10.23 -3.78 -11.82
N LEU A 317 9.44 -2.89 -11.21
CA LEU A 317 8.54 -2.01 -11.96
C LEU A 317 9.33 -1.14 -12.95
N GLN A 318 10.52 -0.67 -12.55
CA GLN A 318 11.39 0.11 -13.40
C GLN A 318 11.86 -0.69 -14.61
N ASP A 319 12.25 -1.96 -14.42
CA ASP A 319 12.63 -2.85 -15.53
C ASP A 319 11.45 -3.01 -16.51
N GLY A 320 10.23 -3.21 -15.98
CA GLY A 320 9.03 -3.32 -16.82
C GLY A 320 8.67 -2.04 -17.57
N LEU A 321 8.88 -0.87 -16.98
CA LEU A 321 8.67 0.41 -17.63
C LEU A 321 9.74 0.66 -18.69
N SER A 322 11.01 0.39 -18.39
CA SER A 322 12.13 0.50 -19.34
C SER A 322 11.94 -0.44 -20.53
N ASP A 323 11.56 -1.71 -20.30
CA ASP A 323 11.26 -2.66 -21.40
C ASP A 323 10.14 -2.13 -22.29
N ARG A 324 9.09 -1.56 -21.70
CA ARG A 324 7.97 -1.00 -22.47
C ARG A 324 8.39 0.19 -23.31
N GLU A 325 9.23 1.07 -22.78
CA GLU A 325 9.69 2.28 -23.46
C GLU A 325 10.72 1.95 -24.54
N THR A 326 11.66 1.04 -24.24
CA THR A 326 12.83 0.76 -25.09
C THR A 326 12.73 -0.53 -25.89
N ARG A 327 11.60 -1.26 -25.81
CA ARG A 327 11.43 -2.61 -26.42
C ARG A 327 11.85 -2.68 -27.89
N GLN A 328 11.64 -1.62 -28.66
CA GLN A 328 12.03 -1.57 -30.07
C GLN A 328 13.50 -1.24 -30.25
N SER A 329 14.14 -0.56 -29.31
CA SER A 329 15.55 -0.18 -29.29
C SER A 329 16.42 -1.08 -28.40
N ALA A 330 15.84 -2.05 -27.72
CA ALA A 330 16.51 -2.93 -26.76
C ALA A 330 17.56 -3.89 -27.37
N ARG A 331 17.83 -3.78 -28.64
CA ARG A 331 18.95 -4.45 -29.34
C ARG A 331 20.08 -3.48 -29.59
N ASP A 332 20.26 -2.51 -28.73
CA ASP A 332 21.35 -1.56 -28.82
C ASP A 332 22.66 -2.29 -28.51
N GLU A 333 23.47 -2.47 -29.54
CA GLU A 333 24.79 -3.10 -29.44
C GLU A 333 25.83 -2.16 -28.79
N THR A 334 25.39 -0.98 -28.31
CA THR A 334 26.28 0.06 -27.80
C THR A 334 26.44 0.10 -26.28
N ILE A 335 25.84 -0.85 -25.56
CA ILE A 335 26.04 -0.94 -24.09
C ILE A 335 27.51 -1.28 -23.82
N PRO A 336 28.24 -0.47 -23.03
CA PRO A 336 29.61 -0.79 -22.64
C PRO A 336 29.70 -2.14 -21.91
N ASP A 337 30.79 -2.89 -22.14
CA ASP A 337 30.95 -4.25 -21.58
C ASP A 337 30.90 -4.25 -20.05
N ASP A 338 31.41 -3.24 -19.36
CA ASP A 338 31.38 -3.09 -17.91
C ASP A 338 29.97 -2.82 -17.37
N GLU A 339 29.17 -2.05 -18.10
CA GLU A 339 27.77 -1.82 -17.78
C GLU A 339 26.95 -3.09 -18.01
N LEU A 340 27.18 -3.79 -19.11
CA LEU A 340 26.54 -5.06 -19.43
C LEU A 340 26.85 -6.14 -18.36
N GLU A 341 28.11 -6.22 -17.94
CA GLU A 341 28.56 -7.15 -16.90
C GLU A 341 27.86 -6.85 -15.57
N THR A 342 27.69 -5.58 -15.21
CA THR A 342 26.96 -5.14 -14.02
C THR A 342 25.47 -5.51 -14.08
N LEU A 343 24.82 -5.26 -15.22
CA LEU A 343 23.40 -5.60 -15.42
C LEU A 343 23.16 -7.11 -15.35
N VAL A 344 24.03 -7.89 -15.99
CA VAL A 344 23.95 -9.37 -15.96
C VAL A 344 24.16 -9.88 -14.54
N ALA A 345 25.16 -9.38 -13.82
CA ALA A 345 25.41 -9.76 -12.43
C ALA A 345 24.20 -9.47 -11.54
N ASP A 346 23.58 -8.28 -11.66
CA ASP A 346 22.40 -7.89 -10.91
C ASP A 346 21.19 -8.84 -11.15
N ILE A 347 20.97 -9.25 -12.40
CA ILE A 347 19.91 -10.22 -12.75
C ILE A 347 20.16 -11.57 -12.07
N PHE A 348 21.39 -12.08 -12.10
CA PHE A 348 21.75 -13.33 -11.45
C PHE A 348 21.64 -13.24 -9.92
N GLU A 349 22.06 -12.13 -9.32
CA GLU A 349 21.91 -11.91 -7.88
C GLU A 349 20.43 -11.94 -7.47
N ARG A 350 19.55 -11.21 -8.14
CA ARG A 350 18.11 -11.21 -7.88
C ARG A 350 17.49 -12.59 -8.04
N ALA A 351 17.90 -13.34 -9.05
CA ALA A 351 17.43 -14.70 -9.29
C ALA A 351 17.84 -15.67 -8.18
N LEU A 352 19.08 -15.55 -7.69
CA LEU A 352 19.57 -16.35 -6.57
C LEU A 352 18.86 -16.01 -5.26
N GLU A 353 18.71 -14.72 -4.95
CA GLU A 353 17.95 -14.27 -3.78
C GLU A 353 16.52 -14.82 -3.79
N THR A 354 15.83 -14.75 -4.92
CA THR A 354 14.49 -15.32 -5.07
C THR A 354 14.48 -16.83 -4.90
N SER A 355 15.51 -17.51 -5.43
CA SER A 355 15.64 -18.98 -5.27
C SER A 355 15.83 -19.38 -3.82
N ASP A 356 16.55 -18.60 -3.03
CA ASP A 356 16.79 -18.89 -1.60
C ASP A 356 15.54 -18.72 -0.74
N LEU A 357 14.59 -17.87 -1.17
CA LEU A 357 13.28 -17.76 -0.50
C LEU A 357 12.30 -18.89 -0.86
N MET A 358 12.53 -19.57 -1.95
CA MET A 358 11.64 -20.65 -2.34
C MET A 358 11.73 -21.80 -1.33
N ASN A 359 10.60 -22.15 -0.73
CA ASN A 359 10.50 -23.40 0.04
C ASN A 359 10.59 -24.60 -0.91
N LYS A 360 11.84 -25.02 -1.16
CA LYS A 360 12.17 -26.14 -2.09
C LYS A 360 11.49 -27.43 -1.67
N ASP A 361 11.30 -27.64 -0.37
CA ASP A 361 10.63 -28.86 0.14
C ASP A 361 9.13 -28.84 -0.19
N ALA A 362 8.46 -27.70 -0.05
CA ALA A 362 7.06 -27.56 -0.45
C ALA A 362 6.87 -27.71 -1.97
N GLN A 363 7.79 -27.19 -2.77
CA GLN A 363 7.75 -27.36 -4.22
C GLN A 363 7.99 -28.81 -4.64
N ASN A 364 8.98 -29.46 -4.05
CA ASN A 364 9.27 -30.88 -4.31
C ASN A 364 8.10 -31.78 -3.88
N TYR A 365 7.45 -31.47 -2.76
CA TYR A 365 6.26 -32.16 -2.31
C TYR A 365 5.10 -32.02 -3.30
N ARG A 366 4.84 -30.79 -3.78
CA ARG A 366 3.80 -30.54 -4.80
C ARG A 366 4.11 -31.26 -6.12
N ALA A 367 5.33 -31.18 -6.61
CA ALA A 367 5.74 -31.86 -7.84
C ALA A 367 5.60 -33.37 -7.77
N ARG A 368 5.93 -34.00 -6.63
CA ARG A 368 5.74 -35.44 -6.41
C ARG A 368 4.28 -35.83 -6.37
N ASN A 369 3.41 -34.98 -5.81
CA ASN A 369 1.99 -35.31 -5.66
C ASN A 369 1.16 -35.01 -6.91
N THR A 370 1.60 -34.12 -7.79
CA THR A 370 0.96 -33.90 -9.10
C THR A 370 1.22 -35.04 -10.07
N ASN A 371 2.37 -35.71 -9.97
CA ASN A 371 2.67 -36.88 -10.79
C ASN A 371 1.93 -38.18 -10.36
N LEU A 372 1.26 -38.17 -9.20
CA LEU A 372 0.44 -39.30 -8.73
C LEU A 372 -1.04 -39.21 -9.16
N ARG A 373 -1.42 -38.16 -9.91
CA ARG A 373 -2.79 -37.94 -10.41
C ARG A 373 -2.93 -38.02 -11.94
N SER A 374 -1.86 -38.45 -12.65
CA SER A 374 -1.90 -38.70 -14.09
C SER A 374 -2.05 -40.20 -14.38
#